data_75372ed29ce86703e98c4061a69e0093
#
_entry.id   75372ed29ce86703e98c4061a69e0093
#
_cell.length_a   1.000
_cell.length_b   1.000
_cell.length_c   1.000
_cell.angle_alpha   90.00
_cell.angle_beta   90.00
_cell.angle_gamma   90.00
#
_symmetry.space_group_name_H-M   'P 1'
#
loop_
_entity.id
_entity.type
_entity.pdbx_description
1 polymer ?
#
loop_
_entity_poly.entity_id
_entity_poly.type
_entity_poly.pdbx_seq_one_letter_code
_entity_poly.pdbx_strand_id
1 'polypeptide(L)'
;MSVQTKPVENFDLVIVGGTGDLARRKLLPALFHRYCDGQLPAGARIIGGGRDDLSDDAYRAQMRDALERHAAGHAAGHAAERGAIDAFLALVSYRRLDVQASGTWQALAQTLGDRADSIRVFYLAIQPSLFSAACEQLKAAGLNGARSRVVVEKPIGHDLPSARA
;
A
#
# COMPACT_ATOMS: atom_id res chain seq x y z
N MET A 1 -25.76 17.12 8.90
CA MET A 1 -24.61 17.81 8.26
C MET A 1 -23.88 16.80 7.43
N SER A 2 -24.00 16.88 6.09
CA SER A 2 -23.19 16.04 5.18
C SER A 2 -21.75 16.59 5.21
N VAL A 3 -20.84 15.78 5.70
CA VAL A 3 -19.40 16.07 5.59
C VAL A 3 -19.07 16.01 4.09
N GLN A 4 -18.85 17.15 3.46
CA GLN A 4 -18.32 17.19 2.10
C GLN A 4 -16.89 16.65 2.16
N THR A 5 -16.72 15.38 1.86
CA THR A 5 -15.41 14.77 1.66
C THR A 5 -14.82 15.35 0.37
N LYS A 6 -13.68 16.04 0.50
CA LYS A 6 -12.93 16.54 -0.66
C LYS A 6 -12.61 15.32 -1.57
N PRO A 7 -12.88 15.42 -2.89
CA PRO A 7 -12.53 14.34 -3.81
C PRO A 7 -11.05 13.97 -3.69
N VAL A 8 -10.76 12.71 -3.53
CA VAL A 8 -9.39 12.20 -3.49
C VAL A 8 -8.90 12.03 -4.93
N GLU A 9 -7.75 12.60 -5.25
CA GLU A 9 -7.12 12.39 -6.56
C GLU A 9 -6.72 10.91 -6.75
N ASN A 10 -6.60 10.48 -8.01
CA ASN A 10 -6.07 9.16 -8.32
C ASN A 10 -4.68 8.97 -7.73
N PHE A 11 -4.45 7.83 -7.12
CA PHE A 11 -3.18 7.52 -6.47
C PHE A 11 -2.72 6.08 -6.73
N ASP A 12 -1.42 5.90 -6.60
CA ASP A 12 -0.78 4.60 -6.47
C ASP A 12 -0.25 4.47 -5.04
N LEU A 13 -0.78 3.53 -4.28
CA LEU A 13 -0.30 3.21 -2.93
C LEU A 13 0.59 1.98 -3.01
N VAL A 14 1.87 2.15 -2.72
CA VAL A 14 2.84 1.06 -2.58
C VAL A 14 3.06 0.77 -1.11
N ILE A 15 2.74 -0.45 -0.68
CA ILE A 15 2.96 -0.92 0.69
C ILE A 15 4.25 -1.71 0.70
N VAL A 16 5.35 -1.09 1.12
CA VAL A 16 6.64 -1.76 1.31
C VAL A 16 6.56 -2.63 2.56
N GLY A 17 6.66 -3.94 2.40
CA GLY A 17 6.32 -4.92 3.44
C GLY A 17 4.85 -5.36 3.35
N GLY A 18 4.28 -5.39 2.14
CA GLY A 18 2.89 -5.71 1.86
C GLY A 18 2.46 -7.14 2.20
N THR A 19 3.39 -8.07 2.41
CA THR A 19 3.13 -9.43 2.91
C THR A 19 3.19 -9.53 4.44
N GLY A 20 3.56 -8.44 5.12
CA GLY A 20 3.72 -8.40 6.57
C GLY A 20 2.40 -8.32 7.35
N ASP A 21 2.52 -8.51 8.65
CA ASP A 21 1.37 -8.56 9.59
C ASP A 21 0.60 -7.22 9.62
N LEU A 22 1.31 -6.09 9.60
CA LEU A 22 0.69 -4.75 9.56
C LEU A 22 -0.18 -4.56 8.32
N ALA A 23 0.31 -4.97 7.15
CA ALA A 23 -0.44 -4.87 5.90
C ALA A 23 -1.72 -5.72 5.95
N ARG A 24 -1.61 -6.97 6.40
CA ARG A 24 -2.71 -7.95 6.43
C ARG A 24 -3.77 -7.61 7.46
N ARG A 25 -3.36 -7.20 8.66
CA ARG A 25 -4.28 -7.04 9.81
C ARG A 25 -4.84 -5.64 9.97
N LYS A 26 -4.19 -4.63 9.41
CA LYS A 26 -4.58 -3.23 9.61
C LYS A 26 -4.75 -2.46 8.31
N LEU A 27 -3.72 -2.40 7.46
CA LEU A 27 -3.77 -1.49 6.31
C LEU A 27 -4.81 -1.92 5.26
N LEU A 28 -4.77 -3.17 4.83
CA LEU A 28 -5.72 -3.66 3.81
C LEU A 28 -7.16 -3.70 4.31
N PRO A 29 -7.46 -4.16 5.55
CA PRO A 29 -8.81 -3.99 6.10
C PRO A 29 -9.28 -2.54 6.17
N ALA A 30 -8.42 -1.61 6.58
CA ALA A 30 -8.78 -0.18 6.62
C ALA A 30 -9.04 0.39 5.22
N LEU A 31 -8.25 0.01 4.22
CA LEU A 31 -8.46 0.40 2.82
C LEU A 31 -9.74 -0.20 2.25
N PHE A 32 -10.04 -1.45 2.59
CA PHE A 32 -11.29 -2.10 2.21
C PHE A 32 -12.52 -1.37 2.78
N HIS A 33 -12.48 -0.96 4.06
CA HIS A 33 -13.55 -0.16 4.64
C HIS A 33 -13.72 1.17 3.89
N ARG A 34 -12.63 1.87 3.57
CA ARG A 34 -12.67 3.09 2.75
C ARG A 34 -13.23 2.86 1.36
N TYR A 35 -12.94 1.71 0.77
CA TYR A 35 -13.52 1.28 -0.50
C TYR A 35 -15.03 1.11 -0.39
N CYS A 36 -15.51 0.38 0.60
CA CYS A 36 -16.94 0.18 0.85
C CYS A 36 -17.69 1.50 1.09
N ASP A 37 -17.04 2.46 1.75
CA ASP A 37 -17.57 3.81 1.99
C ASP A 37 -17.51 4.73 0.75
N GLY A 38 -17.06 4.22 -0.42
CA GLY A 38 -16.93 5.01 -1.64
C GLY A 38 -15.86 6.11 -1.57
N GLN A 39 -14.88 5.97 -0.66
CA GLN A 39 -13.85 7.00 -0.43
C GLN A 39 -12.56 6.76 -1.23
N LEU A 40 -12.44 5.64 -1.95
CA LEU A 40 -11.35 5.42 -2.88
C LEU A 40 -11.74 5.88 -4.30
N PRO A 41 -10.88 6.62 -5.01
CA PRO A 41 -11.15 6.98 -6.39
C PRO A 41 -11.13 5.74 -7.29
N ALA A 42 -11.91 5.74 -8.37
CA ALA A 42 -12.00 4.63 -9.31
C ALA A 42 -10.63 4.26 -9.94
N GLY A 43 -9.72 5.22 -10.03
CA GLY A 43 -8.37 5.02 -10.53
C GLY A 43 -7.33 4.69 -9.46
N ALA A 44 -7.71 4.35 -8.23
CA ALA A 44 -6.75 3.94 -7.20
C ALA A 44 -6.08 2.61 -7.59
N ARG A 45 -4.76 2.51 -7.35
CA ARG A 45 -3.99 1.24 -7.41
C ARG A 45 -3.34 0.99 -6.05
N ILE A 46 -3.38 -0.26 -5.61
CA ILE A 46 -2.73 -0.70 -4.38
C ILE A 46 -1.72 -1.78 -4.76
N ILE A 47 -0.45 -1.55 -4.47
CA ILE A 47 0.65 -2.45 -4.82
C ILE A 47 1.29 -2.94 -3.54
N GLY A 48 1.15 -4.22 -3.24
CA GLY A 48 1.92 -4.87 -2.19
C GLY A 48 3.35 -5.12 -2.66
N GLY A 49 4.33 -4.69 -1.89
CA GLY A 49 5.74 -4.95 -2.13
C GLY A 49 6.33 -5.86 -1.06
N GLY A 50 7.03 -6.92 -1.45
CA GLY A 50 7.68 -7.85 -0.52
C GLY A 50 8.78 -8.65 -1.19
N ARG A 51 9.57 -9.37 -0.40
CA ARG A 51 10.72 -10.14 -0.90
C ARG A 51 10.34 -11.44 -1.61
N ASP A 52 9.15 -11.96 -1.29
CA ASP A 52 8.65 -13.20 -1.85
C ASP A 52 8.39 -13.07 -3.35
N ASP A 53 8.53 -14.18 -4.07
CA ASP A 53 8.18 -14.24 -5.49
C ASP A 53 6.72 -14.71 -5.62
N LEU A 54 5.79 -13.75 -5.65
CA LEU A 54 4.36 -14.01 -5.72
C LEU A 54 3.78 -13.44 -7.01
N SER A 55 2.82 -14.16 -7.58
CA SER A 55 1.93 -13.61 -8.61
C SER A 55 0.88 -12.67 -7.97
N ASP A 56 0.27 -11.83 -8.78
CA ASP A 56 -0.87 -10.99 -8.34
C ASP A 56 -1.99 -11.85 -7.73
N ASP A 57 -2.31 -13.00 -8.34
CA ASP A 57 -3.37 -13.89 -7.88
C ASP A 57 -3.02 -14.57 -6.55
N ALA A 58 -1.77 -15.01 -6.38
CA ALA A 58 -1.31 -15.60 -5.12
C ALA A 58 -1.35 -14.55 -3.98
N TYR A 59 -0.96 -13.31 -4.27
CA TYR A 59 -1.04 -12.23 -3.30
C TYR A 59 -2.49 -11.87 -2.97
N ARG A 60 -3.36 -11.74 -3.98
CA ARG A 60 -4.80 -11.49 -3.77
C ARG A 60 -5.46 -12.58 -2.94
N ALA A 61 -5.11 -13.84 -3.14
CA ALA A 61 -5.62 -14.95 -2.32
C ALA A 61 -5.24 -14.79 -0.84
N GLN A 62 -3.98 -14.44 -0.54
CA GLN A 62 -3.55 -14.15 0.83
C GLN A 62 -4.28 -12.94 1.43
N MET A 63 -4.53 -11.90 0.64
CA MET A 63 -5.24 -10.70 1.10
C MET A 63 -6.72 -10.96 1.31
N ARG A 64 -7.33 -11.83 0.50
CA ARG A 64 -8.71 -12.31 0.70
C ARG A 64 -8.86 -12.96 2.08
N ASP A 65 -8.01 -13.93 2.39
CA ASP A 65 -8.01 -14.60 3.69
C ASP A 65 -7.85 -13.61 4.86
N ALA A 66 -7.06 -12.56 4.66
CA ALA A 66 -6.87 -11.53 5.67
C ALA A 66 -8.13 -10.64 5.83
N LEU A 67 -8.77 -10.26 4.73
CA LEU A 67 -9.99 -9.45 4.75
C LEU A 67 -11.17 -10.22 5.37
N GLU A 68 -11.36 -11.48 5.02
CA GLU A 68 -12.40 -12.34 5.59
C GLU A 68 -12.25 -12.50 7.10
N ARG A 69 -11.00 -12.53 7.60
CA ARG A 69 -10.73 -12.63 9.05
C ARG A 69 -10.79 -11.31 9.81
N HIS A 70 -10.45 -10.20 9.18
CA HIS A 70 -10.20 -8.94 9.89
C HIS A 70 -11.11 -7.79 9.48
N ALA A 71 -11.87 -7.93 8.39
CA ALA A 71 -12.79 -6.89 7.91
C ALA A 71 -14.28 -7.26 8.10
N ALA A 72 -14.58 -8.37 8.80
CA ALA A 72 -15.94 -8.83 9.02
C ALA A 72 -16.81 -7.77 9.71
N GLY A 73 -17.99 -7.52 9.15
CA GLY A 73 -19.03 -6.67 9.78
C GLY A 73 -19.31 -5.34 9.08
N HIS A 74 -18.66 -5.01 7.98
CA HIS A 74 -18.87 -3.72 7.27
C HIS A 74 -19.76 -3.79 6.03
N ALA A 75 -20.06 -4.97 5.51
CA ALA A 75 -20.98 -5.13 4.38
C ALA A 75 -22.23 -5.92 4.81
N ALA A 76 -23.40 -5.49 4.35
CA ALA A 76 -24.68 -6.11 4.70
C ALA A 76 -24.84 -7.48 4.02
N GLY A 77 -24.33 -8.53 4.67
CA GLY A 77 -24.54 -9.92 4.28
C GLY A 77 -23.37 -10.55 3.50
N HIS A 78 -23.11 -11.84 3.77
CA HIS A 78 -21.95 -12.59 3.26
C HIS A 78 -21.78 -12.61 1.72
N ALA A 79 -22.83 -12.48 0.94
CA ALA A 79 -22.72 -12.46 -0.52
C ALA A 79 -22.32 -11.08 -1.06
N ALA A 80 -22.88 -10.01 -0.50
CA ALA A 80 -22.49 -8.63 -0.84
C ALA A 80 -21.06 -8.32 -0.39
N GLU A 81 -20.67 -8.86 0.76
CA GLU A 81 -19.30 -8.74 1.29
C GLU A 81 -18.28 -9.44 0.39
N ARG A 82 -18.54 -10.65 -0.08
CA ARG A 82 -17.64 -11.34 -1.04
C ARG A 82 -17.49 -10.58 -2.36
N GLY A 83 -18.60 -10.09 -2.93
CA GLY A 83 -18.55 -9.27 -4.14
C GLY A 83 -17.76 -7.98 -3.97
N ALA A 84 -17.88 -7.33 -2.81
CA ALA A 84 -17.09 -6.14 -2.48
C ALA A 84 -15.61 -6.46 -2.31
N ILE A 85 -15.26 -7.60 -1.69
CA ILE A 85 -13.88 -8.07 -1.58
C ILE A 85 -13.29 -8.34 -2.96
N ASP A 86 -14.00 -9.01 -3.86
CA ASP A 86 -13.55 -9.27 -5.22
C ASP A 86 -13.26 -7.96 -5.97
N ALA A 87 -14.18 -7.02 -5.92
CA ALA A 87 -14.04 -5.73 -6.58
C ALA A 87 -12.89 -4.89 -5.98
N PHE A 88 -12.71 -4.92 -4.67
CA PHE A 88 -11.57 -4.27 -4.01
C PHE A 88 -10.25 -4.92 -4.41
N LEU A 89 -10.18 -6.26 -4.40
CA LEU A 89 -8.96 -6.97 -4.75
C LEU A 89 -8.56 -6.78 -6.22
N ALA A 90 -9.48 -6.41 -7.11
CA ALA A 90 -9.14 -6.01 -8.47
C ALA A 90 -8.23 -4.77 -8.54
N LEU A 91 -8.26 -3.91 -7.50
CA LEU A 91 -7.35 -2.76 -7.35
C LEU A 91 -5.97 -3.14 -6.82
N VAL A 92 -5.82 -4.38 -6.34
CA VAL A 92 -4.62 -4.86 -5.62
C VAL A 92 -3.74 -5.68 -6.56
N SER A 93 -2.46 -5.39 -6.57
CA SER A 93 -1.43 -6.15 -7.29
C SER A 93 -0.20 -6.35 -6.41
N TYR A 94 0.74 -7.15 -6.87
CA TYR A 94 1.97 -7.43 -6.13
C TYR A 94 3.20 -7.17 -7.00
N ARG A 95 4.25 -6.68 -6.36
CA ARG A 95 5.59 -6.58 -6.98
C ARG A 95 6.63 -7.07 -5.99
N ARG A 96 7.55 -7.89 -6.48
CA ARG A 96 8.73 -8.23 -5.68
C ARG A 96 9.50 -6.95 -5.40
N LEU A 97 9.73 -6.68 -4.11
CA LEU A 97 10.39 -5.47 -3.65
C LEU A 97 11.26 -5.78 -2.44
N ASP A 98 12.56 -5.71 -2.64
CA ASP A 98 13.56 -5.87 -1.57
C ASP A 98 14.25 -4.53 -1.34
N VAL A 99 14.23 -4.08 -0.08
CA VAL A 99 14.86 -2.80 0.31
C VAL A 99 16.36 -2.78 -0.03
N GLN A 100 17.03 -3.95 -0.05
CA GLN A 100 18.45 -4.07 -0.31
C GLN A 100 18.79 -4.32 -1.80
N ALA A 101 17.79 -4.53 -2.66
CA ALA A 101 17.99 -4.88 -4.07
C ALA A 101 17.47 -3.76 -4.99
N SER A 102 18.36 -2.89 -5.46
CA SER A 102 18.03 -1.73 -6.30
C SER A 102 17.27 -2.07 -7.58
N GLY A 103 17.54 -3.22 -8.20
CA GLY A 103 16.82 -3.66 -9.39
C GLY A 103 15.32 -3.84 -9.20
N THR A 104 14.87 -4.21 -7.98
CA THR A 104 13.45 -4.34 -7.67
C THR A 104 12.74 -2.98 -7.61
N TRP A 105 13.43 -1.94 -7.17
CA TRP A 105 12.92 -0.57 -7.14
C TRP A 105 12.85 0.05 -8.53
N GLN A 106 13.80 -0.27 -9.40
CA GLN A 106 13.75 0.15 -10.81
C GLN A 106 12.59 -0.51 -11.55
N ALA A 107 12.34 -1.81 -11.32
CA ALA A 107 11.18 -2.50 -11.86
C ALA A 107 9.86 -1.90 -11.36
N LEU A 108 9.78 -1.51 -10.09
CA LEU A 108 8.65 -0.78 -9.54
C LEU A 108 8.47 0.59 -10.22
N ALA A 109 9.56 1.33 -10.43
CA ALA A 109 9.51 2.62 -11.12
C ALA A 109 8.98 2.49 -12.56
N GLN A 110 9.37 1.44 -13.29
CA GLN A 110 8.79 1.14 -14.61
C GLN A 110 7.29 0.86 -14.53
N THR A 111 6.85 0.07 -13.54
CA THR A 111 5.42 -0.22 -13.31
C THR A 111 4.62 1.06 -13.02
N LEU A 112 5.19 2.02 -12.31
CA LEU A 112 4.54 3.28 -11.95
C LEU A 112 4.65 4.35 -13.04
N GLY A 113 5.53 4.16 -14.03
CA GLY A 113 5.83 5.13 -15.08
C GLY A 113 4.65 5.43 -16.02
N ASP A 114 3.70 4.50 -16.14
CA ASP A 114 2.49 4.64 -16.95
C ASP A 114 1.48 5.68 -16.41
N ARG A 115 1.67 6.15 -15.18
CA ARG A 115 0.76 7.08 -14.48
C ARG A 115 1.51 8.22 -13.80
N ALA A 116 2.26 8.97 -14.57
CA ALA A 116 3.12 10.05 -14.05
C ALA A 116 2.35 11.14 -13.27
N ASP A 117 1.08 11.38 -13.60
CA ASP A 117 0.23 12.39 -12.97
C ASP A 117 -0.46 11.93 -11.70
N SER A 118 -0.39 10.65 -11.35
CA SER A 118 -0.96 10.13 -10.10
C SER A 118 -0.12 10.51 -8.89
N ILE A 119 -0.79 10.71 -7.76
CA ILE A 119 -0.09 10.80 -6.47
C ILE A 119 0.49 9.41 -6.15
N ARG A 120 1.75 9.36 -5.74
CA ARG A 120 2.42 8.13 -5.30
C ARG A 120 2.60 8.16 -3.80
N VAL A 121 2.05 7.16 -3.13
CA VAL A 121 2.18 7.02 -1.67
C VAL A 121 2.98 5.75 -1.39
N PHE A 122 4.12 5.89 -0.74
CA PHE A 122 4.96 4.78 -0.30
C PHE A 122 4.78 4.61 1.20
N TYR A 123 4.05 3.58 1.59
CA TYR A 123 3.82 3.24 2.99
C TYR A 123 4.88 2.23 3.43
N LEU A 124 5.77 2.63 4.34
CA LEU A 124 6.83 1.78 4.82
C LEU A 124 6.36 0.92 6.00
N ALA A 125 5.74 -0.22 5.68
CA ALA A 125 5.31 -1.24 6.65
C ALA A 125 6.45 -2.23 6.97
N ILE A 126 7.65 -1.70 7.19
CA ILE A 126 8.90 -2.42 7.46
C ILE A 126 9.49 -1.94 8.79
N GLN A 127 10.56 -2.60 9.24
CA GLN A 127 11.25 -2.18 10.46
C GLN A 127 11.87 -0.78 10.31
N PRO A 128 11.86 0.06 11.37
CA PRO A 128 12.40 1.42 11.33
C PRO A 128 13.86 1.50 10.87
N SER A 129 14.68 0.50 11.20
CA SER A 129 16.08 0.39 10.76
C SER A 129 16.25 0.33 9.23
N LEU A 130 15.18 0.05 8.49
CA LEU A 130 15.20 -0.02 7.02
C LEU A 130 14.63 1.24 6.35
N PHE A 131 14.13 2.22 7.10
CA PHE A 131 13.51 3.42 6.53
C PHE A 131 14.50 4.24 5.68
N SER A 132 15.70 4.47 6.18
CA SER A 132 16.74 5.21 5.46
C SER A 132 17.08 4.52 4.13
N ALA A 133 17.35 3.21 4.18
CA ALA A 133 17.65 2.43 2.98
C ALA A 133 16.50 2.46 1.96
N ALA A 134 15.25 2.35 2.42
CA ALA A 134 14.08 2.46 1.53
C ALA A 134 13.98 3.85 0.88
N CYS A 135 14.23 4.92 1.63
CA CYS A 135 14.22 6.29 1.11
C CYS A 135 15.35 6.53 0.09
N GLU A 136 16.53 5.95 0.33
CA GLU A 136 17.66 6.00 -0.62
C GLU A 136 17.31 5.28 -1.93
N GLN A 137 16.68 4.13 -1.85
CA GLN A 137 16.22 3.39 -3.03
C GLN A 137 15.13 4.14 -3.80
N LEU A 138 14.16 4.74 -3.10
CA LEU A 138 13.15 5.61 -3.72
C LEU A 138 13.81 6.74 -4.51
N LYS A 139 14.81 7.39 -3.93
CA LYS A 139 15.57 8.46 -4.58
C LYS A 139 16.34 7.94 -5.79
N ALA A 140 17.06 6.83 -5.64
CA ALA A 140 17.87 6.23 -6.70
C ALA A 140 17.01 5.75 -7.89
N ALA A 141 15.79 5.31 -7.63
CA ALA A 141 14.82 4.90 -8.66
C ALA A 141 14.01 6.06 -9.26
N GLY A 142 14.27 7.32 -8.85
CA GLY A 142 13.53 8.49 -9.33
C GLY A 142 12.08 8.57 -8.86
N LEU A 143 11.75 7.90 -7.75
CA LEU A 143 10.40 7.81 -7.19
C LEU A 143 10.11 8.89 -6.12
N ASN A 144 11.02 9.85 -5.91
CA ASN A 144 10.92 10.91 -4.91
C ASN A 144 10.45 12.26 -5.48
N GLY A 145 9.69 12.25 -6.56
CA GLY A 145 9.19 13.47 -7.21
C GLY A 145 8.17 14.25 -6.37
N ALA A 146 7.76 15.41 -6.85
CA ALA A 146 6.84 16.33 -6.16
C ALA A 146 5.48 15.71 -5.82
N ARG A 147 5.04 14.69 -6.57
CA ARG A 147 3.79 13.98 -6.32
C ARG A 147 3.98 12.70 -5.47
N SER A 148 5.18 12.47 -4.95
CA SER A 148 5.47 11.33 -4.07
C SER A 148 5.31 11.71 -2.60
N ARG A 149 4.81 10.77 -1.80
CA ARG A 149 4.65 10.88 -0.35
C ARG A 149 5.19 9.60 0.28
N VAL A 150 5.90 9.74 1.39
CA VAL A 150 6.36 8.62 2.20
C VAL A 150 5.60 8.65 3.53
N VAL A 151 5.05 7.52 3.91
CA VAL A 151 4.35 7.32 5.17
C VAL A 151 5.12 6.31 6.00
N VAL A 152 5.43 6.66 7.24
CA VAL A 152 6.11 5.80 8.20
C VAL A 152 5.30 5.70 9.48
N GLU A 153 5.39 4.55 10.16
CA GLU A 153 4.79 4.34 11.47
C GLU A 153 5.74 4.69 12.61
N LYS A 154 5.17 5.06 13.73
CA LYS A 154 5.93 5.23 14.98
C LYS A 154 6.41 3.87 15.50
N PRO A 155 7.55 3.81 16.23
CA PRO A 155 8.42 4.92 16.65
C PRO A 155 9.37 5.39 15.54
N ILE A 156 9.63 6.69 15.49
CA ILE A 156 10.65 7.30 14.65
C ILE A 156 11.85 7.60 15.56
N GLY A 157 12.80 6.65 15.58
CA GLY A 157 13.95 6.71 16.49
C GLY A 157 13.66 6.24 17.92
N HIS A 158 14.71 6.03 18.71
CA HIS A 158 14.63 5.62 20.11
C HIS A 158 14.87 6.80 21.06
N ASP A 159 15.51 7.84 20.56
CA ASP A 159 15.87 9.08 21.26
C ASP A 159 15.89 10.25 20.25
N LEU A 160 16.14 11.45 20.76
CA LEU A 160 16.14 12.65 19.93
C LEU A 160 17.21 12.63 18.82
N PRO A 161 18.45 12.15 19.04
CA PRO A 161 19.45 12.02 17.98
C PRO A 161 19.00 11.06 16.87
N SER A 162 18.53 9.86 17.20
CA SER A 162 18.09 8.87 16.21
C SER A 162 16.80 9.25 15.49
N ALA A 163 15.95 10.11 16.08
CA ALA A 163 14.76 10.64 15.45
C ALA A 163 15.07 11.78 14.46
N ARG A 164 16.26 12.40 14.54
CA ARG A 164 16.71 13.49 13.65
C ARG A 164 17.62 13.00 12.53
N ALA A 165 18.14 11.80 12.65
CA ALA A 165 18.98 11.16 11.63
C ALA A 165 18.14 10.65 10.47
#